data_4fd9a9c6fa02a2efe4e28decb9b29ad6
#
_entry.id   4fd9a9c6fa02a2efe4e28decb9b29ad6
#
_cell.length_a   1.000
_cell.length_b   1.000
_cell.length_c   1.000
_cell.angle_alpha   90.00
_cell.angle_beta   90.00
_cell.angle_gamma   90.00
#
_symmetry.space_group_name_H-M   'P 1'
#
loop_
_entity.id
_entity.type
_entity.pdbx_description
1 polymer ?
#
loop_
_entity_poly.entity_id
_entity_poly.type
_entity_poly.pdbx_seq_one_letter_code
_entity_poly.pdbx_strand_id
1 'polypeptide(L)'
;MKQNKKYIILSIMAFVIIMTTNIIISLNIYDNYNKKETNDKYLVIGNIINSNNDKDKLILGYLHNQNIDIGKNYLNDNITLNINNQIYNHNLKRNLIIYSVSSTFICYILFMLLTILYKKSQDKKINEISNYMNSVLNGNYSLDIRSYEEGRLSILKNDIYKITVKLKEQTDMAINEKNNLEMILSDISHQIKTPLTSMYVINDLLKSDKLSKKEKIEFLNKNESQLERIEWLVTSLLKLSRLDNGFVKLKKEKVEVAKLIDNCLNPLLIPIELKNQNVVKQIDNFEIDIDFNWFSEAIINILKNAYEHTNAFGTIKVETSDNSMYSSIIISDNGTGISKQDLPHIFERFYKGDNQKESIGIGLNMAKKIIDLSGGEINVLSTPSEGTTFIIKIYKNII
;
A
#
# COMPACT_ATOMS: atom_id res chain seq x y z
N MET A 1 -9.62 -7.74 32.68
CA MET A 1 -9.64 -7.89 34.16
C MET A 1 -9.13 -9.23 34.69
N LYS A 2 -9.51 -10.40 34.15
CA LYS A 2 -9.04 -11.73 34.63
C LYS A 2 -7.52 -11.94 34.54
N GLN A 3 -6.86 -11.48 33.50
CA GLN A 3 -5.42 -11.67 33.28
C GLN A 3 -4.56 -10.87 34.30
N ASN A 4 -4.99 -9.67 34.67
CA ASN A 4 -4.32 -8.86 35.68
C ASN A 4 -4.36 -9.50 37.09
N LYS A 5 -5.48 -10.15 37.46
CA LYS A 5 -5.59 -10.88 38.72
C LYS A 5 -4.58 -12.03 38.80
N LYS A 6 -4.37 -12.76 37.70
CA LYS A 6 -3.41 -13.88 37.64
C LYS A 6 -1.95 -13.42 37.87
N TYR A 7 -1.56 -12.29 37.25
CA TYR A 7 -0.21 -11.72 37.44
C TYR A 7 0.00 -11.21 38.87
N ILE A 8 -1.00 -10.57 39.48
CA ILE A 8 -0.92 -10.11 40.87
C ILE A 8 -0.78 -11.31 41.82
N ILE A 9 -1.53 -12.36 41.64
CA ILE A 9 -1.44 -13.58 42.48
C ILE A 9 -0.06 -14.22 42.32
N LEU A 10 0.46 -14.34 41.11
CA LEU A 10 1.78 -14.90 40.83
C LEU A 10 2.91 -14.05 41.46
N SER A 11 2.79 -12.73 41.43
CA SER A 11 3.74 -11.80 42.05
C SER A 11 3.73 -11.91 43.58
N ILE A 12 2.54 -12.05 44.19
CA ILE A 12 2.40 -12.26 45.63
C ILE A 12 3.00 -13.60 46.04
N MET A 13 2.75 -14.67 45.30
CA MET A 13 3.34 -15.99 45.55
C MET A 13 4.88 -15.96 45.48
N ALA A 14 5.42 -15.32 44.44
CA ALA A 14 6.87 -15.15 44.30
C ALA A 14 7.47 -14.35 45.47
N PHE A 15 6.81 -13.29 45.91
CA PHE A 15 7.23 -12.50 47.07
C PHE A 15 7.28 -13.33 48.36
N VAL A 16 6.22 -14.14 48.63
CA VAL A 16 6.16 -15.01 49.80
C VAL A 16 7.30 -16.04 49.76
N ILE A 17 7.61 -16.63 48.63
CA ILE A 17 8.72 -17.57 48.46
C ILE A 17 10.05 -16.88 48.73
N ILE A 18 10.30 -15.71 48.16
CA ILE A 18 11.54 -14.96 48.36
C ILE A 18 11.69 -14.56 49.85
N MET A 19 10.62 -14.12 50.46
CA MET A 19 10.62 -13.74 51.90
C MET A 19 10.94 -14.93 52.79
N THR A 20 10.32 -16.10 52.56
CA THR A 20 10.60 -17.30 53.37
C THR A 20 12.02 -17.81 53.17
N THR A 21 12.54 -17.82 51.92
CA THR A 21 13.93 -18.22 51.67
C THR A 21 14.94 -17.27 52.32
N ASN A 22 14.69 -15.94 52.30
CA ASN A 22 15.55 -14.95 52.94
C ASN A 22 15.56 -15.10 54.46
N ILE A 23 14.42 -15.38 55.08
CA ILE A 23 14.34 -15.67 56.52
C ILE A 23 15.16 -16.93 56.86
N ILE A 24 15.02 -18.02 56.09
CA ILE A 24 15.77 -19.27 56.30
C ILE A 24 17.28 -19.03 56.20
N ILE A 25 17.72 -18.27 55.17
CA ILE A 25 19.14 -17.92 55.01
C ILE A 25 19.63 -17.10 56.19
N SER A 26 18.87 -16.10 56.63
CA SER A 26 19.24 -15.25 57.78
C SER A 26 19.35 -16.05 59.07
N LEU A 27 18.46 -17.02 59.28
CA LEU A 27 18.54 -17.92 60.44
C LEU A 27 19.77 -18.83 60.38
N ASN A 28 20.08 -19.40 59.21
CA ASN A 28 21.27 -20.24 59.02
C ASN A 28 22.58 -19.45 59.26
N ILE A 29 22.66 -18.21 58.75
CA ILE A 29 23.81 -17.33 59.00
C ILE A 29 23.95 -17.04 60.51
N TYR A 30 22.82 -16.70 61.16
CA TYR A 30 22.78 -16.47 62.58
C TYR A 30 23.27 -17.71 63.38
N ASP A 31 22.75 -18.90 63.10
CA ASP A 31 23.10 -20.13 63.79
C ASP A 31 24.60 -20.47 63.61
N ASN A 32 25.14 -20.30 62.41
CA ASN A 32 26.56 -20.49 62.16
C ASN A 32 27.44 -19.49 62.89
N TYR A 33 27.06 -18.20 62.91
CA TYR A 33 27.75 -17.16 63.61
C TYR A 33 27.71 -17.43 65.10
N ASN A 34 26.55 -17.76 65.65
CA ASN A 34 26.37 -18.04 67.09
C ASN A 34 27.19 -19.26 67.54
N LYS A 35 27.19 -20.34 66.72
CA LYS A 35 28.05 -21.50 67.01
C LYS A 35 29.52 -21.14 67.06
N LYS A 36 29.99 -20.35 66.08
CA LYS A 36 31.39 -19.91 66.03
C LYS A 36 31.75 -19.05 67.23
N GLU A 37 30.99 -18.00 67.55
CA GLU A 37 31.20 -17.10 68.68
C GLU A 37 31.15 -17.85 70.00
N THR A 38 30.22 -18.78 70.16
CA THR A 38 30.09 -19.60 71.36
C THR A 38 31.32 -20.50 71.56
N ASN A 39 31.78 -21.15 70.45
CA ASN A 39 33.00 -21.99 70.51
C ASN A 39 34.24 -21.14 70.81
N ASP A 40 34.37 -19.95 70.24
CA ASP A 40 35.45 -19.03 70.49
C ASP A 40 35.47 -18.61 71.98
N LYS A 41 34.33 -18.31 72.57
CA LYS A 41 34.18 -18.02 74.02
C LYS A 41 34.56 -19.21 74.88
N TYR A 42 34.11 -20.41 74.56
CA TYR A 42 34.46 -21.62 75.28
C TYR A 42 35.99 -21.88 75.20
N LEU A 43 36.60 -21.67 74.03
CA LEU A 43 38.00 -21.82 73.79
C LEU A 43 38.81 -20.85 74.64
N VAL A 44 38.44 -19.56 74.72
CA VAL A 44 39.08 -18.54 75.52
C VAL A 44 39.04 -18.91 77.01
N ILE A 45 37.83 -19.21 77.52
CA ILE A 45 37.66 -19.54 78.95
C ILE A 45 38.37 -20.83 79.33
N GLY A 46 38.27 -21.87 78.50
CA GLY A 46 38.90 -23.15 78.71
C GLY A 46 40.44 -23.05 78.74
N ASN A 47 40.99 -22.23 77.85
CA ASN A 47 42.43 -21.99 77.79
C ASN A 47 42.93 -21.21 79.05
N ILE A 48 42.14 -20.21 79.46
CA ILE A 48 42.47 -19.47 80.68
C ILE A 48 42.47 -20.40 81.89
N ILE A 49 41.44 -21.24 82.04
CA ILE A 49 41.32 -22.16 83.18
C ILE A 49 42.45 -23.21 83.15
N ASN A 50 42.70 -23.80 82.00
CA ASN A 50 43.72 -24.87 81.90
C ASN A 50 45.14 -24.39 81.91
N SER A 51 45.42 -23.13 81.61
CA SER A 51 46.78 -22.56 81.65
C SER A 51 47.29 -22.36 83.01
N ASN A 52 46.40 -22.21 83.96
CA ASN A 52 46.75 -21.92 85.33
C ASN A 52 47.83 -20.79 85.52
N ASN A 53 47.68 -19.71 84.66
CA ASN A 53 48.60 -18.60 84.43
C ASN A 53 49.92 -18.93 83.67
N ASP A 54 50.07 -20.11 83.13
CA ASP A 54 51.19 -20.48 82.27
C ASP A 54 50.96 -20.00 80.85
N LYS A 55 51.74 -19.03 80.34
CA LYS A 55 51.58 -18.39 79.02
C LYS A 55 51.77 -19.36 77.88
N ASP A 56 52.66 -20.31 77.98
CA ASP A 56 52.94 -21.27 76.91
C ASP A 56 51.77 -22.26 76.71
N LYS A 57 51.20 -22.73 77.81
CA LYS A 57 49.99 -23.56 77.77
C LYS A 57 48.78 -22.80 77.20
N LEU A 58 48.70 -21.51 77.48
CA LEU A 58 47.61 -20.66 76.92
C LEU A 58 47.71 -20.49 75.38
N ILE A 59 48.91 -20.24 74.88
CA ILE A 59 49.21 -20.12 73.47
C ILE A 59 48.96 -21.44 72.74
N LEU A 60 49.44 -22.57 73.30
CA LEU A 60 49.23 -23.89 72.71
C LEU A 60 47.74 -24.28 72.66
N GLY A 61 46.96 -23.96 73.69
CA GLY A 61 45.53 -24.20 73.75
C GLY A 61 44.79 -23.44 72.69
N TYR A 62 45.14 -22.18 72.34
CA TYR A 62 44.58 -21.39 71.25
C TYR A 62 44.95 -21.96 69.90
N LEU A 63 46.21 -22.32 69.69
CA LEU A 63 46.68 -22.85 68.42
C LEU A 63 46.03 -24.19 68.00
N HIS A 64 45.70 -25.04 68.97
CA HIS A 64 45.15 -26.38 68.71
C HIS A 64 43.65 -26.52 68.95
N ASN A 65 42.95 -25.39 69.23
CA ASN A 65 41.52 -25.39 69.57
C ASN A 65 41.11 -26.39 70.66
N GLN A 66 41.98 -26.57 71.62
CA GLN A 66 41.75 -27.48 72.74
C GLN A 66 40.99 -26.75 73.87
N ASN A 67 40.40 -27.54 74.77
CA ASN A 67 39.75 -27.04 76.00
C ASN A 67 38.38 -26.40 75.84
N ILE A 68 37.73 -26.55 74.70
CA ILE A 68 36.37 -26.03 74.46
C ILE A 68 35.39 -26.64 75.51
N ASP A 69 35.52 -27.91 75.79
CA ASP A 69 34.62 -28.61 76.72
C ASP A 69 34.83 -28.11 78.17
N ILE A 70 36.05 -27.77 78.59
CA ILE A 70 36.31 -27.18 79.87
C ILE A 70 35.65 -25.82 80.04
N GLY A 71 35.77 -24.96 79.05
CA GLY A 71 35.09 -23.66 79.02
C GLY A 71 33.59 -23.77 79.04
N LYS A 72 33.02 -24.75 78.27
CA LYS A 72 31.60 -25.03 78.25
C LYS A 72 31.07 -25.48 79.60
N ASN A 73 31.76 -26.37 80.33
CA ASN A 73 31.36 -26.83 81.61
C ASN A 73 31.39 -25.68 82.62
N TYR A 74 32.45 -24.86 82.61
CA TYR A 74 32.57 -23.69 83.49
C TYR A 74 31.44 -22.68 83.30
N LEU A 75 31.06 -22.37 82.06
CA LEU A 75 29.95 -21.48 81.79
C LEU A 75 28.60 -22.07 82.19
N ASN A 76 28.43 -23.38 82.07
CA ASN A 76 27.18 -24.04 82.47
C ASN A 76 27.00 -23.98 83.96
N ASP A 77 28.11 -24.05 84.76
CA ASP A 77 28.08 -23.94 86.23
C ASP A 77 27.85 -22.48 86.73
N ASN A 78 28.05 -21.47 85.82
CA ASN A 78 27.82 -20.05 86.11
C ASN A 78 26.52 -19.55 85.46
N ILE A 79 25.39 -19.78 86.07
CA ILE A 79 24.04 -19.54 85.56
C ILE A 79 23.82 -18.10 85.10
N THR A 80 24.34 -17.06 85.83
CA THR A 80 24.16 -15.63 85.49
C THR A 80 24.81 -15.22 84.14
N LEU A 81 26.03 -15.73 83.88
CA LEU A 81 26.75 -15.47 82.64
C LEU A 81 26.03 -16.15 81.43
N ASN A 82 25.45 -17.31 81.62
CA ASN A 82 24.72 -18.04 80.56
C ASN A 82 23.39 -17.36 80.22
N ILE A 83 22.63 -16.84 81.22
CA ILE A 83 21.39 -16.12 81.04
C ILE A 83 21.61 -14.84 80.19
N ASN A 84 22.66 -14.04 80.55
CA ASN A 84 22.97 -12.80 79.79
C ASN A 84 23.35 -13.06 78.34
N ASN A 85 24.08 -14.13 78.05
CA ASN A 85 24.38 -14.55 76.65
C ASN A 85 23.16 -14.99 75.95
N GLN A 86 22.21 -15.69 76.55
CA GLN A 86 20.98 -16.12 75.92
C GLN A 86 20.10 -14.93 75.57
N ILE A 87 20.00 -13.91 76.45
CA ILE A 87 19.19 -12.69 76.13
C ILE A 87 19.81 -11.89 75.00
N TYR A 88 21.15 -11.72 75.00
CA TYR A 88 21.84 -11.03 73.89
C TYR A 88 21.62 -11.73 72.54
N ASN A 89 21.81 -13.03 72.50
CA ASN A 89 21.62 -13.82 71.27
C ASN A 89 20.20 -13.82 70.80
N HIS A 90 19.21 -13.81 71.67
CA HIS A 90 17.78 -13.69 71.28
C HIS A 90 17.45 -12.33 70.60
N ASN A 91 18.00 -11.24 71.16
CA ASN A 91 17.83 -9.90 70.61
C ASN A 91 18.52 -9.76 69.26
N LEU A 92 19.68 -10.33 69.04
CA LEU A 92 20.41 -10.30 67.80
C LEU A 92 19.66 -11.09 66.68
N LYS A 93 19.15 -12.28 67.05
CA LYS A 93 18.29 -13.08 66.15
C LYS A 93 17.04 -12.34 65.72
N ARG A 94 16.33 -11.70 66.65
CA ARG A 94 15.14 -10.89 66.37
C ARG A 94 15.43 -9.74 65.45
N ASN A 95 16.52 -8.99 65.67
CA ASN A 95 16.89 -7.84 64.85
C ASN A 95 17.29 -8.27 63.43
N LEU A 96 18.02 -9.36 63.24
CA LEU A 96 18.35 -9.90 61.91
C LEU A 96 17.10 -10.29 61.14
N ILE A 97 16.12 -10.92 61.76
CA ILE A 97 14.84 -11.26 61.11
C ILE A 97 14.10 -9.97 60.69
N ILE A 98 14.03 -8.97 61.59
CA ILE A 98 13.37 -7.68 61.25
C ILE A 98 14.03 -7.00 60.06
N TYR A 99 15.37 -6.92 60.02
CA TYR A 99 16.11 -6.30 58.90
C TYR A 99 15.91 -7.08 57.61
N SER A 100 15.93 -8.41 57.67
CA SER A 100 15.72 -9.24 56.48
C SER A 100 14.30 -9.09 55.91
N VAL A 101 13.27 -9.05 56.76
CA VAL A 101 11.87 -8.84 56.34
C VAL A 101 11.68 -7.43 55.80
N SER A 102 12.22 -6.40 56.45
CA SER A 102 12.08 -5.01 55.98
C SER A 102 12.78 -4.77 54.65
N SER A 103 13.98 -5.33 54.44
CA SER A 103 14.70 -5.20 53.18
C SER A 103 13.97 -5.86 52.00
N THR A 104 13.44 -7.07 52.21
CA THR A 104 12.63 -7.76 51.19
C THR A 104 11.35 -7.01 50.86
N PHE A 105 10.71 -6.43 51.86
CA PHE A 105 9.51 -5.63 51.65
C PHE A 105 9.76 -4.36 50.82
N ILE A 106 10.88 -3.66 51.10
CA ILE A 106 11.30 -2.47 50.36
C ILE A 106 11.59 -2.85 48.89
N CYS A 107 12.35 -3.93 48.65
CA CYS A 107 12.64 -4.42 47.31
C CYS A 107 11.34 -4.77 46.52
N TYR A 108 10.37 -5.38 47.20
CA TYR A 108 9.07 -5.72 46.58
C TYR A 108 8.28 -4.46 46.17
N ILE A 109 8.25 -3.44 47.05
CA ILE A 109 7.58 -2.16 46.72
C ILE A 109 8.24 -1.51 45.50
N LEU A 110 9.57 -1.46 45.43
CA LEU A 110 10.31 -0.92 44.28
C LEU A 110 9.99 -1.70 42.98
N PHE A 111 9.99 -3.03 43.06
CA PHE A 111 9.65 -3.86 41.92
C PHE A 111 8.20 -3.62 41.41
N MET A 112 7.24 -3.53 42.35
CA MET A 112 5.84 -3.22 41.99
C MET A 112 5.72 -1.83 41.38
N LEU A 113 6.41 -0.84 41.86
CA LEU A 113 6.42 0.52 41.30
C LEU A 113 6.96 0.51 39.86
N LEU A 114 8.10 -0.15 39.63
CA LEU A 114 8.67 -0.29 38.27
C LEU A 114 7.73 -1.00 37.31
N THR A 115 7.07 -2.07 37.76
CA THR A 115 6.09 -2.80 36.88
C THR A 115 4.87 -1.95 36.54
N ILE A 116 4.38 -1.14 37.48
CA ILE A 116 3.26 -0.21 37.21
C ILE A 116 3.66 0.87 36.23
N LEU A 117 4.84 1.49 36.37
CA LEU A 117 5.35 2.50 35.46
C LEU A 117 5.56 1.93 34.05
N TYR A 118 6.15 0.73 33.95
CA TYR A 118 6.33 0.05 32.68
C TYR A 118 4.99 -0.23 32.00
N LYS A 119 4.01 -0.76 32.75
CA LYS A 119 2.67 -1.04 32.21
C LYS A 119 1.97 0.23 31.73
N LYS A 120 2.02 1.32 32.49
CA LYS A 120 1.42 2.61 32.10
C LYS A 120 2.03 3.14 30.80
N SER A 121 3.34 2.99 30.62
CA SER A 121 4.02 3.35 29.36
C SER A 121 3.56 2.51 28.17
N GLN A 122 3.38 1.20 28.34
CA GLN A 122 2.88 0.31 27.29
C GLN A 122 1.42 0.61 26.93
N ASP A 123 0.56 0.81 27.93
CA ASP A 123 -0.85 1.15 27.70
C ASP A 123 -0.99 2.48 26.94
N LYS A 124 -0.14 3.47 27.22
CA LYS A 124 -0.10 4.72 26.45
C LYS A 124 0.22 4.48 24.98
N LYS A 125 1.24 3.67 24.66
CA LYS A 125 1.64 3.34 23.28
C LYS A 125 0.53 2.58 22.53
N ILE A 126 -0.17 1.67 23.21
CA ILE A 126 -1.32 0.94 22.62
C ILE A 126 -2.49 1.89 22.32
N ASN A 127 -2.79 2.82 23.24
CA ASN A 127 -3.84 3.82 23.03
C ASN A 127 -3.53 4.77 21.87
N GLU A 128 -2.27 5.15 21.67
CA GLU A 128 -1.84 5.91 20.49
C GLU A 128 -2.15 5.18 19.19
N ILE A 129 -1.83 3.87 19.13
CA ILE A 129 -2.14 3.03 17.97
C ILE A 129 -3.65 2.95 17.75
N SER A 130 -4.44 2.74 18.81
CA SER A 130 -5.90 2.66 18.74
C SER A 130 -6.52 3.97 18.23
N ASN A 131 -6.05 5.12 18.73
CA ASN A 131 -6.52 6.43 18.30
C ASN A 131 -6.17 6.70 16.83
N TYR A 132 -4.96 6.32 16.41
CA TYR A 132 -4.55 6.42 15.01
C TYR A 132 -5.46 5.57 14.10
N MET A 133 -5.71 4.30 14.47
CA MET A 133 -6.60 3.43 13.71
C MET A 133 -8.02 4.00 13.59
N ASN A 134 -8.56 4.57 14.67
CA ASN A 134 -9.86 5.24 14.64
C ASN A 134 -9.86 6.46 13.70
N SER A 135 -8.77 7.22 13.65
CA SER A 135 -8.63 8.33 12.69
C SER A 135 -8.62 7.85 11.25
N VAL A 136 -7.90 6.75 10.96
CA VAL A 136 -7.86 6.12 9.63
C VAL A 136 -9.25 5.60 9.23
N LEU A 137 -9.99 4.97 10.14
CA LEU A 137 -11.37 4.50 9.89
C LEU A 137 -12.32 5.66 9.56
N ASN A 138 -12.09 6.85 10.10
CA ASN A 138 -12.85 8.06 9.80
C ASN A 138 -12.33 8.82 8.55
N GLY A 139 -11.46 8.19 7.77
CA GLY A 139 -10.94 8.77 6.52
C GLY A 139 -9.81 9.78 6.69
N ASN A 140 -9.27 9.96 7.89
CA ASN A 140 -8.12 10.84 8.12
C ASN A 140 -6.81 10.06 8.03
N TYR A 141 -6.16 10.11 6.88
CA TYR A 141 -4.88 9.43 6.59
C TYR A 141 -3.66 10.33 6.80
N SER A 142 -3.81 11.58 7.29
CA SER A 142 -2.73 12.57 7.34
C SER A 142 -1.77 12.39 8.53
N LEU A 143 -2.14 11.57 9.52
CA LEU A 143 -1.35 11.35 10.72
C LEU A 143 -0.17 10.41 10.46
N ASP A 144 1.00 10.74 11.01
CA ASP A 144 2.17 9.87 10.99
C ASP A 144 2.36 9.21 12.37
N ILE A 145 2.28 7.87 12.40
CA ILE A 145 2.47 7.07 13.61
C ILE A 145 3.85 6.39 13.65
N ARG A 146 4.70 6.61 12.65
CA ARG A 146 6.01 5.95 12.58
C ARG A 146 6.82 6.20 13.84
N SER A 147 7.58 5.20 14.25
CA SER A 147 8.44 5.26 15.42
C SER A 147 9.83 4.76 15.04
N TYR A 148 10.86 5.50 15.47
CA TYR A 148 12.27 5.14 15.28
C TYR A 148 12.86 4.42 16.51
N GLU A 149 12.01 4.12 17.52
CA GLU A 149 12.43 3.37 18.69
C GLU A 149 12.57 1.88 18.34
N GLU A 150 13.46 1.19 19.02
CA GLU A 150 13.57 -0.27 18.91
C GLU A 150 12.45 -0.97 19.70
N GLY A 151 11.90 -2.03 19.16
CA GLY A 151 10.92 -2.87 19.84
C GLY A 151 9.74 -3.34 19.00
N ARG A 152 9.01 -4.34 19.49
CA ARG A 152 7.89 -4.96 18.78
C ARG A 152 6.75 -3.99 18.48
N LEU A 153 6.46 -3.03 19.38
CA LEU A 153 5.40 -2.03 19.14
C LEU A 153 5.79 -1.02 18.07
N SER A 154 7.08 -0.72 17.92
CA SER A 154 7.58 0.14 16.86
C SER A 154 7.44 -0.52 15.48
N ILE A 155 7.77 -1.81 15.37
CA ILE A 155 7.53 -2.59 14.15
C ILE A 155 6.05 -2.56 13.79
N LEU A 156 5.16 -2.81 14.76
CA LEU A 156 3.71 -2.77 14.56
C LEU A 156 3.23 -1.39 14.08
N LYS A 157 3.72 -0.29 14.68
CA LYS A 157 3.40 1.08 14.24
C LYS A 157 3.79 1.31 12.78
N ASN A 158 5.00 0.89 12.39
CA ASN A 158 5.51 1.03 11.02
C ASN A 158 4.71 0.20 10.02
N ASP A 159 4.31 -1.02 10.39
CA ASP A 159 3.50 -1.87 9.53
C ASP A 159 2.08 -1.33 9.35
N ILE A 160 1.47 -0.81 10.42
CA ILE A 160 0.17 -0.11 10.35
C ILE A 160 0.27 1.13 9.45
N TYR A 161 1.34 1.90 9.56
CA TYR A 161 1.56 3.05 8.67
C TYR A 161 1.63 2.64 7.20
N LYS A 162 2.40 1.58 6.86
CA LYS A 162 2.47 1.06 5.48
C LYS A 162 1.11 0.63 4.95
N ILE A 163 0.32 -0.06 5.78
CA ILE A 163 -1.06 -0.47 5.42
C ILE A 163 -1.93 0.76 5.17
N THR A 164 -1.82 1.79 6.01
CA THR A 164 -2.58 3.04 5.87
C THR A 164 -2.25 3.78 4.58
N VAL A 165 -0.96 3.87 4.22
CA VAL A 165 -0.53 4.48 2.95
C VAL A 165 -1.13 3.72 1.77
N LYS A 166 -1.03 2.39 1.77
CA LYS A 166 -1.59 1.55 0.69
C LYS A 166 -3.12 1.68 0.60
N LEU A 167 -3.81 1.74 1.75
CA LEU A 167 -5.26 1.94 1.79
C LEU A 167 -5.66 3.31 1.22
N LYS A 168 -4.91 4.37 1.56
CA LYS A 168 -5.11 5.70 0.99
C LYS A 168 -4.96 5.69 -0.52
N GLU A 169 -3.87 5.13 -1.04
CA GLU A 169 -3.64 5.02 -2.49
C GLU A 169 -4.79 4.28 -3.20
N GLN A 170 -5.26 3.17 -2.63
CA GLN A 170 -6.39 2.42 -3.19
C GLN A 170 -7.70 3.22 -3.16
N THR A 171 -7.93 3.98 -2.07
CA THR A 171 -9.11 4.83 -1.94
C THR A 171 -9.08 5.97 -2.95
N ASP A 172 -7.94 6.65 -3.10
CA ASP A 172 -7.76 7.73 -4.07
C ASP A 172 -7.94 7.21 -5.52
N MET A 173 -7.39 6.02 -5.84
CA MET A 173 -7.62 5.35 -7.12
C MET A 173 -9.11 5.07 -7.36
N ALA A 174 -9.80 4.47 -6.39
CA ALA A 174 -11.22 4.16 -6.51
C ALA A 174 -12.10 5.41 -6.67
N ILE A 175 -11.77 6.50 -5.99
CA ILE A 175 -12.46 7.79 -6.16
C ILE A 175 -12.24 8.34 -7.57
N ASN A 176 -10.99 8.30 -8.06
CA ASN A 176 -10.67 8.77 -9.41
C ASN A 176 -11.36 7.92 -10.48
N GLU A 177 -11.40 6.59 -10.33
CA GLU A 177 -12.14 5.70 -11.23
C GLU A 177 -13.64 6.00 -11.22
N LYS A 178 -14.23 6.21 -10.04
CA LYS A 178 -15.64 6.59 -9.91
C LYS A 178 -15.94 7.92 -10.61
N ASN A 179 -15.13 8.95 -10.36
CA ASN A 179 -15.30 10.26 -10.98
C ASN A 179 -15.16 10.18 -12.51
N ASN A 180 -14.21 9.40 -13.00
CA ASN A 180 -14.01 9.15 -14.43
C ASN A 180 -15.23 8.42 -15.03
N LEU A 181 -15.80 7.43 -14.34
CA LEU A 181 -17.00 6.73 -14.77
C LEU A 181 -18.21 7.67 -14.83
N GLU A 182 -18.42 8.53 -13.82
CA GLU A 182 -19.49 9.52 -13.79
C GLU A 182 -19.37 10.51 -14.98
N MET A 183 -18.16 10.96 -15.29
CA MET A 183 -17.89 11.82 -16.45
C MET A 183 -18.24 11.11 -17.75
N ILE A 184 -17.77 9.86 -17.95
CA ILE A 184 -18.06 9.06 -19.13
C ILE A 184 -19.59 8.86 -19.32
N LEU A 185 -20.32 8.52 -18.25
CA LEU A 185 -21.77 8.35 -18.30
C LEU A 185 -22.50 9.65 -18.67
N SER A 186 -22.03 10.80 -18.14
CA SER A 186 -22.55 12.12 -18.51
C SER A 186 -22.35 12.41 -20.01
N ASP A 187 -21.14 12.15 -20.51
CA ASP A 187 -20.82 12.37 -21.93
C ASP A 187 -21.63 11.47 -22.86
N ILE A 188 -21.75 10.17 -22.54
CA ILE A 188 -22.59 9.23 -23.26
C ILE A 188 -24.02 9.73 -23.31
N SER A 189 -24.58 10.14 -22.16
CA SER A 189 -25.95 10.66 -22.08
C SER A 189 -26.16 11.86 -23.00
N HIS A 190 -25.19 12.77 -23.03
CA HIS A 190 -25.22 13.96 -23.88
C HIS A 190 -25.14 13.60 -25.36
N GLN A 191 -24.24 12.66 -25.74
CA GLN A 191 -24.05 12.23 -27.14
C GLN A 191 -25.22 11.41 -27.67
N ILE A 192 -25.99 10.73 -26.82
CA ILE A 192 -27.23 10.05 -27.21
C ILE A 192 -28.42 11.03 -27.29
N LYS A 193 -28.51 11.96 -26.33
CA LYS A 193 -29.65 12.90 -26.26
C LYS A 193 -29.76 13.80 -27.48
N THR A 194 -28.62 14.26 -28.03
CA THR A 194 -28.60 15.17 -29.18
C THR A 194 -29.24 14.55 -30.44
N PRO A 195 -28.77 13.38 -30.95
CA PRO A 195 -29.38 12.73 -32.11
C PRO A 195 -30.85 12.33 -31.84
N LEU A 196 -31.16 11.86 -30.62
CA LEU A 196 -32.50 11.47 -30.24
C LEU A 196 -33.46 12.68 -30.28
N THR A 197 -33.07 13.84 -29.77
CA THR A 197 -33.85 15.07 -29.85
C THR A 197 -34.06 15.50 -31.31
N SER A 198 -33.03 15.42 -32.17
CA SER A 198 -33.12 15.70 -33.58
C SER A 198 -34.15 14.78 -34.27
N MET A 199 -34.13 13.47 -33.96
CA MET A 199 -35.07 12.49 -34.48
C MET A 199 -36.51 12.79 -34.04
N TYR A 200 -36.72 13.20 -32.78
CA TYR A 200 -38.07 13.61 -32.33
C TYR A 200 -38.59 14.80 -33.11
N VAL A 201 -37.76 15.85 -33.33
CA VAL A 201 -38.16 17.03 -34.13
C VAL A 201 -38.47 16.64 -35.57
N ILE A 202 -37.62 15.83 -36.20
CA ILE A 202 -37.81 15.36 -37.55
C ILE A 202 -39.11 14.54 -37.65
N ASN A 203 -39.38 13.66 -36.72
CA ASN A 203 -40.59 12.85 -36.68
C ASN A 203 -41.87 13.70 -36.55
N ASP A 204 -41.83 14.77 -35.73
CA ASP A 204 -42.96 15.69 -35.62
C ASP A 204 -43.17 16.50 -36.88
N LEU A 205 -42.09 16.91 -37.58
CA LEU A 205 -42.19 17.55 -38.89
C LEU A 205 -42.79 16.60 -39.95
N LEU A 206 -42.39 15.33 -39.97
CA LEU A 206 -42.90 14.31 -40.88
C LEU A 206 -44.39 14.02 -40.72
N LYS A 207 -44.99 14.28 -39.54
CA LYS A 207 -46.44 14.19 -39.30
C LYS A 207 -47.23 15.33 -39.95
N SER A 208 -46.55 16.38 -40.41
CA SER A 208 -47.21 17.52 -41.05
C SER A 208 -47.57 17.21 -42.50
N ASP A 209 -48.82 17.47 -42.86
CA ASP A 209 -49.30 17.30 -44.28
C ASP A 209 -48.78 18.38 -45.23
N LYS A 210 -48.03 19.38 -44.70
CA LYS A 210 -47.57 20.50 -45.55
C LYS A 210 -46.24 20.25 -46.25
N LEU A 211 -45.60 19.10 -46.02
CA LEU A 211 -44.30 18.76 -46.62
C LEU A 211 -44.43 18.22 -48.00
N SER A 212 -43.63 18.69 -48.94
CA SER A 212 -43.46 18.11 -50.24
C SER A 212 -42.84 16.70 -50.17
N LYS A 213 -43.07 15.90 -51.23
CA LYS A 213 -42.46 14.55 -51.29
C LYS A 213 -40.93 14.58 -51.19
N LYS A 214 -40.26 15.61 -51.71
CA LYS A 214 -38.83 15.78 -51.69
C LYS A 214 -38.33 16.07 -50.22
N GLU A 215 -39.03 16.96 -49.53
CA GLU A 215 -38.71 17.30 -48.13
C GLU A 215 -38.92 16.09 -47.19
N LYS A 216 -39.99 15.30 -47.42
CA LYS A 216 -40.20 14.06 -46.65
C LYS A 216 -39.04 13.07 -46.81
N ILE A 217 -38.54 12.88 -48.04
CA ILE A 217 -37.39 12.00 -48.30
C ILE A 217 -36.14 12.56 -47.62
N GLU A 218 -35.89 13.87 -47.70
CA GLU A 218 -34.74 14.50 -47.03
C GLU A 218 -34.78 14.33 -45.51
N PHE A 219 -35.94 14.51 -44.87
CA PHE A 219 -36.08 14.29 -43.42
C PHE A 219 -35.95 12.82 -43.03
N LEU A 220 -36.43 11.87 -43.86
CA LEU A 220 -36.22 10.43 -43.65
C LEU A 220 -34.73 10.09 -43.67
N ASN A 221 -33.99 10.57 -44.68
CA ASN A 221 -32.55 10.34 -44.79
C ASN A 221 -31.79 10.96 -43.61
N LYS A 222 -32.20 12.16 -43.14
CA LYS A 222 -31.62 12.76 -41.91
C LYS A 222 -31.91 11.91 -40.68
N ASN A 223 -33.09 11.34 -40.57
CA ASN A 223 -33.47 10.48 -39.47
C ASN A 223 -32.64 9.18 -39.44
N GLU A 224 -32.47 8.57 -40.61
CA GLU A 224 -31.63 7.39 -40.83
C GLU A 224 -30.19 7.67 -40.42
N SER A 225 -29.60 8.79 -40.83
CA SER A 225 -28.26 9.21 -40.44
C SER A 225 -28.11 9.38 -38.90
N GLN A 226 -29.15 9.84 -38.17
CA GLN A 226 -29.11 9.92 -36.71
C GLN A 226 -29.16 8.53 -36.06
N LEU A 227 -29.92 7.57 -36.65
CA LEU A 227 -29.93 6.18 -36.16
C LEU A 227 -28.58 5.51 -36.35
N GLU A 228 -27.99 5.62 -37.54
CA GLU A 228 -26.63 5.10 -37.80
C GLU A 228 -25.60 5.68 -36.85
N ARG A 229 -25.71 6.97 -36.53
CA ARG A 229 -24.84 7.64 -35.55
C ARG A 229 -24.96 7.04 -34.13
N ILE A 230 -26.20 6.75 -33.68
CA ILE A 230 -26.44 6.12 -32.37
C ILE A 230 -25.89 4.69 -32.37
N GLU A 231 -26.15 3.90 -33.45
CA GLU A 231 -25.66 2.53 -33.59
C GLU A 231 -24.13 2.49 -33.52
N TRP A 232 -23.48 3.38 -34.27
CA TRP A 232 -22.02 3.49 -34.27
C TRP A 232 -21.50 3.87 -32.85
N LEU A 233 -22.15 4.81 -32.15
CA LEU A 233 -21.79 5.22 -30.79
C LEU A 233 -21.85 4.03 -29.82
N VAL A 234 -22.97 3.30 -29.81
CA VAL A 234 -23.16 2.14 -28.91
C VAL A 234 -22.12 1.05 -29.21
N THR A 235 -21.91 0.73 -30.48
CA THR A 235 -20.94 -0.29 -30.89
C THR A 235 -19.52 0.10 -30.52
N SER A 236 -19.13 1.37 -30.70
CA SER A 236 -17.81 1.88 -30.35
C SER A 236 -17.60 1.86 -28.84
N LEU A 237 -18.61 2.20 -28.04
CA LEU A 237 -18.56 2.12 -26.58
C LEU A 237 -18.41 0.69 -26.08
N LEU A 238 -19.12 -0.27 -26.67
CA LEU A 238 -18.98 -1.69 -26.35
C LEU A 238 -17.57 -2.21 -26.67
N LYS A 239 -17.01 -1.85 -27.83
CA LYS A 239 -15.62 -2.18 -28.19
C LYS A 239 -14.64 -1.59 -27.21
N LEU A 240 -14.78 -0.31 -26.87
CA LEU A 240 -13.92 0.40 -25.94
C LEU A 240 -13.98 -0.19 -24.52
N SER A 241 -15.19 -0.51 -24.03
CA SER A 241 -15.38 -1.17 -22.74
C SER A 241 -14.67 -2.53 -22.66
N ARG A 242 -14.68 -3.31 -23.75
CA ARG A 242 -13.97 -4.59 -23.81
C ARG A 242 -12.44 -4.40 -23.78
N LEU A 243 -11.93 -3.36 -24.45
CA LEU A 243 -10.50 -3.01 -24.44
C LEU A 243 -10.04 -2.57 -23.04
N ASP A 244 -10.84 -1.74 -22.34
CA ASP A 244 -10.51 -1.20 -21.02
C ASP A 244 -10.42 -2.26 -19.92
N ASN A 245 -11.35 -3.20 -19.93
CA ASN A 245 -11.42 -4.24 -18.92
C ASN A 245 -10.47 -5.42 -19.17
N GLY A 246 -9.60 -5.32 -20.18
CA GLY A 246 -8.65 -6.40 -20.49
C GLY A 246 -9.32 -7.70 -20.99
N PHE A 247 -10.62 -7.64 -21.39
CA PHE A 247 -11.33 -8.79 -21.95
C PHE A 247 -10.90 -9.15 -23.37
N VAL A 248 -10.19 -8.23 -24.03
CA VAL A 248 -9.66 -8.44 -25.37
C VAL A 248 -8.28 -9.09 -25.27
N LYS A 249 -8.17 -10.34 -25.70
CA LYS A 249 -6.89 -11.00 -25.94
C LYS A 249 -6.61 -10.90 -27.44
N LEU A 250 -5.68 -10.05 -27.83
CA LEU A 250 -5.28 -9.91 -29.23
C LEU A 250 -4.71 -11.24 -29.75
N LYS A 251 -5.22 -11.69 -30.88
CA LYS A 251 -4.70 -12.85 -31.62
C LYS A 251 -3.69 -12.34 -32.64
N LYS A 252 -2.43 -12.18 -32.19
CA LYS A 252 -1.36 -11.73 -33.08
C LYS A 252 -1.05 -12.78 -34.14
N GLU A 253 -0.91 -12.30 -35.37
CA GLU A 253 -0.52 -13.08 -36.54
C GLU A 253 0.36 -12.21 -37.47
N LYS A 254 1.12 -12.85 -38.33
CA LYS A 254 1.91 -12.14 -39.34
C LYS A 254 1.01 -11.59 -40.43
N VAL A 255 0.93 -10.27 -40.49
CA VAL A 255 0.07 -9.53 -41.44
C VAL A 255 0.94 -8.75 -42.40
N GLU A 256 0.71 -8.93 -43.71
CA GLU A 256 1.31 -8.12 -44.76
C GLU A 256 0.74 -6.69 -44.72
N VAL A 257 1.59 -5.70 -44.54
CA VAL A 257 1.15 -4.30 -44.35
C VAL A 257 0.42 -3.75 -45.56
N ALA A 258 0.81 -4.11 -46.78
CA ALA A 258 0.11 -3.67 -47.99
C ALA A 258 -1.35 -4.12 -48.01
N LYS A 259 -1.63 -5.39 -47.66
CA LYS A 259 -3.00 -5.91 -47.56
C LYS A 259 -3.81 -5.25 -46.46
N LEU A 260 -3.15 -4.96 -45.30
CA LEU A 260 -3.79 -4.25 -44.20
C LEU A 260 -4.25 -2.85 -44.66
N ILE A 261 -3.35 -2.07 -45.26
CA ILE A 261 -3.69 -0.71 -45.72
C ILE A 261 -4.77 -0.70 -46.79
N ASP A 262 -4.70 -1.62 -47.76
CA ASP A 262 -5.74 -1.73 -48.78
C ASP A 262 -7.11 -2.07 -48.17
N ASN A 263 -7.15 -3.03 -47.26
CA ASN A 263 -8.38 -3.37 -46.51
C ASN A 263 -8.94 -2.18 -45.70
N CYS A 264 -8.08 -1.38 -45.09
CA CYS A 264 -8.51 -0.21 -44.32
C CYS A 264 -8.97 0.97 -45.19
N LEU A 265 -8.45 1.11 -46.42
CA LEU A 265 -8.87 2.15 -47.35
C LEU A 265 -10.18 1.82 -48.08
N ASN A 266 -10.46 0.53 -48.33
CA ASN A 266 -11.65 0.10 -49.09
C ASN A 266 -12.97 0.74 -48.63
N PRO A 267 -13.35 0.78 -47.35
CA PRO A 267 -14.60 1.41 -46.91
C PRO A 267 -14.63 2.93 -47.07
N LEU A 268 -13.46 3.57 -47.25
CA LEU A 268 -13.33 5.02 -47.40
C LEU A 268 -13.20 5.49 -48.85
N LEU A 269 -13.07 4.59 -49.83
CA LEU A 269 -12.86 4.95 -51.25
C LEU A 269 -13.99 5.83 -51.79
N ILE A 270 -15.24 5.41 -51.61
CA ILE A 270 -16.40 6.18 -52.09
C ILE A 270 -16.49 7.56 -51.45
N PRO A 271 -16.42 7.70 -50.08
CA PRO A 271 -16.39 9.01 -49.45
C PRO A 271 -15.25 9.92 -49.94
N ILE A 272 -14.06 9.37 -50.16
CA ILE A 272 -12.88 10.09 -50.64
C ILE A 272 -13.09 10.61 -52.06
N GLU A 273 -13.60 9.76 -52.95
CA GLU A 273 -13.94 10.11 -54.34
C GLU A 273 -15.01 11.21 -54.41
N LEU A 274 -16.05 11.13 -53.57
CA LEU A 274 -17.10 12.16 -53.52
C LEU A 274 -16.57 13.54 -53.10
N LYS A 275 -15.49 13.60 -52.29
CA LYS A 275 -14.79 14.84 -51.93
C LYS A 275 -13.69 15.23 -52.96
N ASN A 276 -13.47 14.42 -54.01
CA ASN A 276 -12.35 14.58 -54.96
C ASN A 276 -10.99 14.67 -54.27
N GLN A 277 -10.80 13.94 -53.15
CA GLN A 277 -9.53 13.86 -52.44
C GLN A 277 -8.59 12.87 -53.13
N ASN A 278 -7.30 13.13 -53.07
CA ASN A 278 -6.26 12.27 -53.64
C ASN A 278 -5.63 11.39 -52.55
N VAL A 279 -5.46 10.09 -52.80
CA VAL A 279 -4.78 9.16 -51.92
C VAL A 279 -3.46 8.74 -52.53
N VAL A 280 -2.36 9.06 -51.86
CA VAL A 280 -1.00 8.67 -52.24
C VAL A 280 -0.50 7.55 -51.34
N LYS A 281 -0.14 6.41 -51.93
CA LYS A 281 0.39 5.24 -51.20
C LYS A 281 1.86 5.06 -51.52
N GLN A 282 2.70 4.98 -50.48
CA GLN A 282 4.12 4.63 -50.51
C GLN A 282 4.32 3.47 -49.54
N ILE A 283 4.07 2.26 -49.98
CA ILE A 283 4.00 1.07 -49.12
C ILE A 283 5.19 0.16 -49.42
N ASP A 284 6.02 -0.07 -48.36
CA ASP A 284 7.05 -1.08 -48.37
C ASP A 284 6.42 -2.45 -48.08
N ASN A 285 6.98 -3.52 -48.68
CA ASN A 285 6.46 -4.86 -48.52
C ASN A 285 7.16 -5.57 -47.33
N PHE A 286 6.49 -5.61 -46.17
CA PHE A 286 6.91 -6.31 -44.97
C PHE A 286 5.72 -6.82 -44.17
N GLU A 287 5.98 -7.68 -43.18
CA GLU A 287 4.97 -8.23 -42.26
C GLU A 287 5.14 -7.68 -40.87
N ILE A 288 4.01 -7.45 -40.18
CA ILE A 288 3.94 -7.06 -38.78
C ILE A 288 3.15 -8.09 -37.96
N ASP A 289 3.49 -8.27 -36.70
CA ASP A 289 2.84 -9.23 -35.79
C ASP A 289 1.73 -8.52 -34.97
N ILE A 290 0.51 -8.60 -35.47
CA ILE A 290 -0.66 -7.87 -34.95
C ILE A 290 -1.93 -8.72 -35.06
N ASP A 291 -2.98 -8.32 -34.33
CA ASP A 291 -4.35 -8.79 -34.58
C ASP A 291 -4.96 -8.00 -35.76
N PHE A 292 -5.18 -8.67 -36.85
CA PHE A 292 -5.66 -8.05 -38.10
C PHE A 292 -6.93 -7.21 -37.90
N ASN A 293 -7.91 -7.76 -37.19
CA ASN A 293 -9.22 -7.10 -37.06
C ASN A 293 -9.15 -5.85 -36.18
N TRP A 294 -8.54 -5.97 -35.01
CA TRP A 294 -8.40 -4.85 -34.10
C TRP A 294 -7.48 -3.78 -34.66
N PHE A 295 -6.37 -4.17 -35.26
CA PHE A 295 -5.44 -3.19 -35.83
C PHE A 295 -6.02 -2.48 -37.05
N SER A 296 -6.79 -3.19 -37.91
CA SER A 296 -7.56 -2.57 -39.01
C SER A 296 -8.53 -1.50 -38.49
N GLU A 297 -9.23 -1.77 -37.37
CA GLU A 297 -10.12 -0.80 -36.75
C GLU A 297 -9.37 0.48 -36.32
N ALA A 298 -8.16 0.33 -35.76
CA ALA A 298 -7.31 1.48 -35.37
C ALA A 298 -6.91 2.32 -36.60
N ILE A 299 -6.45 1.66 -37.67
CA ILE A 299 -6.05 2.33 -38.92
C ILE A 299 -7.24 3.02 -39.60
N ILE A 300 -8.40 2.36 -39.64
CA ILE A 300 -9.64 2.94 -40.22
C ILE A 300 -10.04 4.21 -39.47
N ASN A 301 -9.96 4.22 -38.13
CA ASN A 301 -10.29 5.41 -37.34
C ASN A 301 -9.34 6.58 -37.64
N ILE A 302 -8.04 6.32 -37.85
CA ILE A 302 -7.06 7.36 -38.23
C ILE A 302 -7.28 7.85 -39.65
N LEU A 303 -7.50 6.94 -40.60
CA LEU A 303 -7.80 7.28 -42.00
C LEU A 303 -9.11 8.06 -42.11
N LYS A 304 -10.14 7.68 -41.37
CA LYS A 304 -11.41 8.40 -41.28
C LYS A 304 -11.20 9.83 -40.78
N ASN A 305 -10.39 10.01 -39.74
CA ASN A 305 -10.06 11.33 -39.25
C ASN A 305 -9.32 12.17 -40.31
N ALA A 306 -8.35 11.59 -41.03
CA ALA A 306 -7.65 12.27 -42.13
C ALA A 306 -8.65 12.66 -43.23
N TYR A 307 -9.56 11.75 -43.67
CA TYR A 307 -10.61 12.03 -44.66
C TYR A 307 -11.56 13.15 -44.23
N GLU A 308 -12.04 13.12 -42.97
CA GLU A 308 -13.00 14.10 -42.45
C GLU A 308 -12.42 15.52 -42.43
N HIS A 309 -11.14 15.66 -42.02
CA HIS A 309 -10.46 16.92 -41.85
C HIS A 309 -9.74 17.45 -43.10
N THR A 310 -9.59 16.63 -44.13
CA THR A 310 -9.06 17.06 -45.41
C THR A 310 -10.15 17.74 -46.26
N ASN A 311 -9.83 18.91 -46.80
CA ASN A 311 -10.72 19.64 -47.69
C ASN A 311 -10.92 18.91 -49.03
N ALA A 312 -11.95 19.29 -49.78
CA ALA A 312 -12.12 18.84 -51.17
C ALA A 312 -10.85 19.15 -51.99
N PHE A 313 -10.45 18.21 -52.86
CA PHE A 313 -9.20 18.24 -53.64
C PHE A 313 -7.91 18.15 -52.79
N GLY A 314 -8.00 17.89 -51.49
CA GLY A 314 -6.85 17.68 -50.64
C GLY A 314 -6.22 16.29 -50.83
N THR A 315 -5.13 16.04 -50.15
CA THR A 315 -4.33 14.81 -50.26
C THR A 315 -4.18 14.10 -48.93
N ILE A 316 -4.41 12.80 -48.94
CA ILE A 316 -4.12 11.88 -47.84
C ILE A 316 -2.96 10.99 -48.29
N LYS A 317 -1.86 10.96 -47.52
CA LYS A 317 -0.69 10.15 -47.84
C LYS A 317 -0.51 9.05 -46.80
N VAL A 318 -0.29 7.81 -47.27
CA VAL A 318 0.04 6.67 -46.42
C VAL A 318 1.43 6.15 -46.78
N GLU A 319 2.35 6.18 -45.83
CA GLU A 319 3.72 5.72 -46.00
C GLU A 319 3.99 4.61 -44.98
N THR A 320 4.79 3.64 -45.36
CA THR A 320 5.23 2.59 -44.44
C THR A 320 6.73 2.42 -44.55
N SER A 321 7.37 2.04 -43.45
CA SER A 321 8.79 1.69 -43.44
C SER A 321 9.07 0.64 -42.39
N ASP A 322 10.10 -0.15 -42.63
CA ASP A 322 10.54 -1.21 -41.74
C ASP A 322 12.03 -1.09 -41.46
N ASN A 323 12.39 -1.25 -40.21
CA ASN A 323 13.78 -1.31 -39.77
C ASN A 323 13.98 -2.39 -38.69
N SER A 324 15.22 -2.51 -38.17
CA SER A 324 15.57 -3.53 -37.18
C SER A 324 14.86 -3.36 -35.83
N MET A 325 14.41 -2.17 -35.47
CA MET A 325 13.85 -1.85 -34.15
C MET A 325 12.31 -1.80 -34.15
N TYR A 326 11.71 -1.24 -35.21
CA TYR A 326 10.27 -1.08 -35.34
C TYR A 326 9.84 -1.05 -36.80
N SER A 327 8.57 -1.39 -37.03
CA SER A 327 7.86 -1.13 -38.27
C SER A 327 7.00 0.12 -38.09
N SER A 328 6.90 1.00 -39.09
CA SER A 328 6.12 2.22 -38.98
C SER A 328 5.08 2.34 -40.08
N ILE A 329 3.93 2.92 -39.73
CA ILE A 329 2.85 3.35 -40.65
C ILE A 329 2.62 4.83 -40.37
N ILE A 330 2.74 5.66 -41.39
CA ILE A 330 2.58 7.11 -41.34
C ILE A 330 1.39 7.49 -42.18
N ILE A 331 0.43 8.18 -41.58
CA ILE A 331 -0.79 8.68 -42.27
C ILE A 331 -0.76 10.21 -42.14
N SER A 332 -0.65 10.90 -43.25
CA SER A 332 -0.56 12.36 -43.32
C SER A 332 -1.70 12.92 -44.16
N ASP A 333 -2.28 14.03 -43.77
CA ASP A 333 -3.23 14.83 -44.52
C ASP A 333 -2.75 16.29 -44.62
N ASN A 334 -3.26 17.00 -45.64
CA ASN A 334 -3.08 18.43 -45.82
C ASN A 334 -4.34 19.22 -45.48
N GLY A 335 -5.05 18.79 -44.46
CA GLY A 335 -6.32 19.35 -44.02
C GLY A 335 -6.17 20.55 -43.08
N THR A 336 -7.17 20.74 -42.21
CA THR A 336 -7.27 21.90 -41.31
C THR A 336 -6.21 21.95 -40.23
N GLY A 337 -5.55 20.82 -39.94
CA GLY A 337 -4.60 20.69 -38.86
C GLY A 337 -5.25 20.81 -37.47
N ILE A 338 -4.44 20.68 -36.42
CA ILE A 338 -4.83 20.69 -35.02
C ILE A 338 -4.08 21.79 -34.28
N SER A 339 -4.78 22.52 -33.41
CA SER A 339 -4.16 23.56 -32.60
C SER A 339 -3.20 22.99 -31.56
N LYS A 340 -2.21 23.78 -31.12
CA LYS A 340 -1.29 23.35 -30.04
C LYS A 340 -1.98 23.10 -28.73
N GLN A 341 -3.15 23.73 -28.50
CA GLN A 341 -3.95 23.54 -27.30
C GLN A 341 -4.70 22.19 -27.33
N ASP A 342 -5.18 21.78 -28.49
CA ASP A 342 -5.95 20.54 -28.67
C ASP A 342 -5.05 19.29 -28.75
N LEU A 343 -3.83 19.42 -29.28
CA LEU A 343 -2.90 18.31 -29.52
C LEU A 343 -2.72 17.35 -28.32
N PRO A 344 -2.57 17.81 -27.07
CA PRO A 344 -2.43 16.91 -25.92
C PRO A 344 -3.68 16.08 -25.62
N HIS A 345 -4.86 16.56 -26.07
CA HIS A 345 -6.16 16.04 -25.70
C HIS A 345 -6.85 15.18 -26.76
N ILE A 346 -6.33 15.13 -28.00
CA ILE A 346 -7.00 14.44 -29.12
C ILE A 346 -7.21 12.95 -28.92
N PHE A 347 -6.44 12.33 -28.02
CA PHE A 347 -6.60 10.92 -27.65
C PHE A 347 -7.49 10.71 -26.41
N GLU A 348 -7.99 11.78 -25.79
CA GLU A 348 -8.98 11.68 -24.71
C GLU A 348 -10.33 11.28 -25.25
N ARG A 349 -11.13 10.61 -24.44
CA ARG A 349 -12.49 10.20 -24.83
C ARG A 349 -13.39 11.41 -24.96
N PHE A 350 -14.25 11.39 -25.97
CA PHE A 350 -15.23 12.45 -26.26
C PHE A 350 -14.62 13.83 -26.49
N TYR A 351 -13.30 13.92 -26.57
CA TYR A 351 -12.65 15.18 -26.86
C TYR A 351 -12.94 15.63 -28.29
N LYS A 352 -13.29 16.89 -28.47
CA LYS A 352 -13.55 17.55 -29.74
C LYS A 352 -12.88 18.92 -29.73
N GLY A 353 -12.12 19.22 -30.74
CA GLY A 353 -11.65 20.58 -30.99
C GLY A 353 -12.80 21.50 -31.33
N ASP A 354 -12.63 22.81 -31.21
CA ASP A 354 -13.68 23.84 -31.38
C ASP A 354 -14.46 23.77 -32.69
N ASN A 355 -13.92 23.18 -33.74
CA ASN A 355 -14.51 23.12 -35.06
C ASN A 355 -15.18 21.76 -35.43
N GLN A 356 -15.27 20.83 -34.49
CA GLN A 356 -15.70 19.44 -34.74
C GLN A 356 -17.11 19.13 -34.22
N LYS A 357 -18.13 19.71 -34.84
CA LYS A 357 -19.54 19.48 -34.40
C LYS A 357 -20.08 18.07 -34.70
N GLU A 358 -19.55 17.35 -35.70
CA GLU A 358 -20.11 16.09 -36.17
C GLU A 358 -19.39 14.84 -35.62
N SER A 359 -18.12 14.92 -35.21
CA SER A 359 -17.40 13.78 -34.67
C SER A 359 -17.84 13.46 -33.23
N ILE A 360 -17.73 12.21 -32.80
CA ILE A 360 -18.10 11.79 -31.43
C ILE A 360 -16.89 11.82 -30.47
N GLY A 361 -15.67 11.84 -30.97
CA GLY A 361 -14.45 11.90 -30.18
C GLY A 361 -14.02 10.57 -29.52
N ILE A 362 -14.43 9.42 -30.09
CA ILE A 362 -14.08 8.07 -29.61
C ILE A 362 -13.00 7.42 -30.47
N GLY A 363 -12.96 7.72 -31.78
CA GLY A 363 -12.14 6.99 -32.74
C GLY A 363 -10.64 7.03 -32.46
N LEU A 364 -10.06 8.20 -32.21
CA LEU A 364 -8.63 8.33 -31.90
C LEU A 364 -8.26 7.71 -30.57
N ASN A 365 -9.11 7.81 -29.53
CA ASN A 365 -8.89 7.13 -28.27
C ASN A 365 -8.85 5.61 -28.44
N MET A 366 -9.79 5.04 -29.21
CA MET A 366 -9.82 3.61 -29.53
C MET A 366 -8.59 3.18 -30.31
N ALA A 367 -8.19 3.97 -31.32
CA ALA A 367 -7.00 3.70 -32.11
C ALA A 367 -5.74 3.65 -31.23
N LYS A 368 -5.54 4.63 -30.37
CA LYS A 368 -4.43 4.64 -29.44
C LYS A 368 -4.39 3.40 -28.55
N LYS A 369 -5.52 3.03 -27.94
CA LYS A 369 -5.59 1.84 -27.07
C LYS A 369 -5.26 0.53 -27.79
N ILE A 370 -5.75 0.37 -29.02
CA ILE A 370 -5.46 -0.82 -29.81
C ILE A 370 -3.97 -0.87 -30.16
N ILE A 371 -3.36 0.25 -30.53
CA ILE A 371 -1.95 0.34 -30.87
C ILE A 371 -1.09 0.04 -29.63
N ASP A 372 -1.42 0.64 -28.47
CA ASP A 372 -0.73 0.40 -27.20
C ASP A 372 -0.81 -1.10 -26.79
N LEU A 373 -1.99 -1.74 -26.88
CA LEU A 373 -2.19 -3.16 -26.62
C LEU A 373 -1.44 -4.07 -27.61
N SER A 374 -1.22 -3.57 -28.84
CA SER A 374 -0.44 -4.30 -29.85
C SER A 374 1.07 -4.25 -29.59
N GLY A 375 1.52 -3.46 -28.62
CA GLY A 375 2.94 -3.22 -28.31
C GLY A 375 3.54 -2.12 -29.18
N GLY A 376 2.73 -1.19 -29.66
CA GLY A 376 3.13 -0.05 -30.47
C GLY A 376 2.99 1.29 -29.75
N GLU A 377 3.26 2.35 -30.48
CA GLU A 377 3.14 3.75 -30.06
C GLU A 377 2.54 4.57 -31.18
N ILE A 378 1.68 5.54 -30.87
CA ILE A 378 1.17 6.52 -31.82
C ILE A 378 1.57 7.92 -31.42
N ASN A 379 2.19 8.64 -32.35
CA ASN A 379 2.57 10.05 -32.22
C ASN A 379 1.85 10.88 -33.26
N VAL A 380 1.69 12.18 -32.98
CA VAL A 380 1.02 13.12 -33.88
C VAL A 380 1.85 14.39 -34.03
N LEU A 381 1.96 14.85 -35.28
CA LEU A 381 2.53 16.14 -35.64
C LEU A 381 1.46 16.89 -36.43
N SER A 382 1.15 18.12 -36.01
CA SER A 382 0.14 18.90 -36.70
C SER A 382 0.42 20.39 -36.57
N THR A 383 0.15 21.10 -37.66
CA THR A 383 0.17 22.57 -37.71
C THR A 383 -1.18 23.04 -38.28
N PRO A 384 -1.83 24.01 -37.62
CA PRO A 384 -3.08 24.57 -38.15
C PRO A 384 -2.95 25.04 -39.60
N SER A 385 -3.88 24.65 -40.44
CA SER A 385 -3.97 24.94 -41.90
C SER A 385 -2.88 24.28 -42.76
N GLU A 386 -1.99 23.49 -42.22
CA GLU A 386 -0.99 22.72 -42.99
C GLU A 386 -1.32 21.22 -43.04
N GLY A 387 -2.06 20.71 -42.03
CA GLY A 387 -2.49 19.32 -41.93
C GLY A 387 -1.99 18.59 -40.69
N THR A 388 -2.23 17.28 -40.71
CA THR A 388 -1.88 16.39 -39.59
C THR A 388 -1.14 15.15 -40.07
N THR A 389 -0.14 14.70 -39.29
CA THR A 389 0.62 13.47 -39.52
C THR A 389 0.56 12.60 -38.28
N PHE A 390 -0.03 11.42 -38.42
CA PHE A 390 -0.02 10.35 -37.42
C PHE A 390 1.10 9.38 -37.75
N ILE A 391 1.96 9.10 -36.75
CA ILE A 391 3.10 8.19 -36.86
C ILE A 391 2.87 7.04 -35.90
N ILE A 392 2.61 5.85 -36.45
CA ILE A 392 2.39 4.62 -35.71
C ILE A 392 3.65 3.79 -35.78
N LYS A 393 4.17 3.34 -34.65
CA LYS A 393 5.34 2.46 -34.55
C LYS A 393 4.95 1.16 -33.84
N ILE A 394 5.29 0.03 -34.42
CA ILE A 394 5.14 -1.30 -33.81
C ILE A 394 6.54 -1.82 -33.53
N TYR A 395 6.86 -1.98 -32.27
CA TYR A 395 8.20 -2.39 -31.85
C TYR A 395 8.40 -3.90 -32.09
N LYS A 396 9.56 -4.26 -32.63
CA LYS A 396 9.98 -5.66 -32.80
C LYS A 396 10.49 -6.17 -31.48
N ASN A 397 10.04 -7.36 -31.08
CA ASN A 397 10.66 -8.04 -29.94
C ASN A 397 12.11 -8.35 -30.30
N ILE A 398 13.05 -7.55 -29.82
CA ILE A 398 14.48 -7.90 -29.88
C ILE A 398 14.69 -8.94 -28.80
N ILE A 399 14.85 -10.22 -29.23
CA ILE A 399 15.17 -11.35 -28.36
C ILE A 399 16.61 -11.21 -27.87
#